data_a6cf256ddaa318466e720648aa883e04
#
_entry.id   a6cf256ddaa318466e720648aa883e04
#
_cell.length_a   1.000
_cell.length_b   1.000
_cell.length_c   1.000
_cell.angle_alpha   90.00
_cell.angle_beta   90.00
_cell.angle_gamma   90.00
#
_symmetry.space_group_name_H-M   'P 1'
#
loop_
_entity.id
_entity.type
_entity.pdbx_description
1 polymer ?
#
loop_
_entity_poly.entity_id
_entity_poly.type
_entity_poly.pdbx_seq_one_letter_code
_entity_poly.pdbx_strand_id
1 'polypeptide(L)'
;MDQTRLGADGRWGLTQVTAHDEMLLLKLLTRPNSVLWPKSREYELGLMARVIPSQRWGTPAGAPAGVTVHVKNGWRPDTAGWHINSIGAFTGTGKNYLIAVLTDDNPSERYGIDTIEAVAQVVHRAVNEPRPVEGPAAG
;
A
#
# COMPACT_ATOMS: atom_id res chain seq x y z
N MET A 1 -7.06 11.84 -7.16
CA MET A 1 -6.11 11.57 -8.29
C MET A 1 -6.22 12.74 -9.23
N ASP A 2 -5.18 13.56 -9.32
CA ASP A 2 -5.27 14.85 -10.01
C ASP A 2 -5.29 14.70 -11.53
N GLN A 3 -4.27 14.14 -12.14
CA GLN A 3 -4.25 13.85 -13.59
C GLN A 3 -3.20 12.80 -13.91
N THR A 4 -3.53 11.91 -14.84
CA THR A 4 -2.50 11.06 -15.44
C THR A 4 -1.64 11.91 -16.35
N ARG A 5 -0.36 12.08 -16.00
CA ARG A 5 0.61 12.81 -16.81
C ARG A 5 1.57 11.86 -17.50
N LEU A 6 1.59 11.93 -18.81
CA LEU A 6 2.70 11.41 -19.59
C LEU A 6 3.62 12.57 -19.93
N GLY A 7 4.92 12.40 -19.78
CA GLY A 7 5.89 13.35 -20.27
C GLY A 7 5.79 13.54 -21.79
N ALA A 8 6.24 14.66 -22.32
CA ALA A 8 6.26 14.95 -23.75
C ALA A 8 7.01 13.86 -24.58
N ASP A 9 7.88 13.11 -23.92
CA ASP A 9 8.66 11.98 -24.44
C ASP A 9 8.03 10.61 -24.13
N GLY A 10 6.77 10.58 -23.67
CA GLY A 10 6.07 9.35 -23.30
C GLY A 10 6.49 8.73 -21.96
N ARG A 11 7.31 9.42 -21.16
CA ARG A 11 7.70 8.91 -19.82
C ARG A 11 6.49 8.74 -18.93
N TRP A 12 6.48 7.65 -18.18
CA TRP A 12 5.49 7.31 -17.17
C TRP A 12 5.93 7.76 -15.76
N GLY A 13 5.06 7.58 -14.75
CA GLY A 13 5.38 7.88 -13.36
C GLY A 13 5.30 9.36 -12.99
N LEU A 14 4.55 10.17 -13.76
CA LEU A 14 4.34 11.60 -13.53
C LEU A 14 2.95 11.93 -12.97
N THR A 15 2.10 10.92 -12.77
CA THR A 15 0.78 11.10 -12.16
C THR A 15 0.97 11.50 -10.70
N GLN A 16 0.33 12.60 -10.30
CA GLN A 16 0.34 13.06 -8.92
C GLN A 16 -0.87 12.47 -8.18
N VAL A 17 -0.60 11.84 -7.06
CA VAL A 17 -1.60 11.21 -6.19
C VAL A 17 -1.24 11.48 -4.74
N THR A 18 -2.23 11.40 -3.87
CA THR A 18 -2.05 11.41 -2.42
C THR A 18 -2.23 9.99 -1.87
N ALA A 19 -1.74 9.73 -0.66
CA ALA A 19 -2.01 8.48 0.03
C ALA A 19 -3.52 8.24 0.21
N HIS A 20 -4.32 9.31 0.34
CA HIS A 20 -5.78 9.21 0.39
C HIS A 20 -6.38 8.69 -0.93
N ASP A 21 -5.91 9.19 -2.07
CA ASP A 21 -6.36 8.71 -3.40
C ASP A 21 -6.05 7.22 -3.58
N GLU A 22 -4.86 6.79 -3.17
CA GLU A 22 -4.47 5.37 -3.23
C GLU A 22 -5.31 4.50 -2.31
N MET A 23 -5.70 5.01 -1.13
CA MET A 23 -6.63 4.32 -0.24
C MET A 23 -8.03 4.19 -0.85
N LEU A 24 -8.52 5.19 -1.60
CA LEU A 24 -9.78 5.11 -2.33
C LEU A 24 -9.70 4.06 -3.45
N LEU A 25 -8.59 4.03 -4.18
CA LEU A 25 -8.35 3.03 -5.23
C LEU A 25 -8.32 1.61 -4.65
N LEU A 26 -7.60 1.39 -3.56
CA LEU A 26 -7.59 0.09 -2.87
C LEU A 26 -8.98 -0.34 -2.36
N LYS A 27 -9.82 0.62 -1.92
CA LYS A 27 -11.20 0.34 -1.53
C LYS A 27 -12.04 -0.15 -2.72
N LEU A 28 -11.85 0.41 -3.93
CA LEU A 28 -12.53 -0.06 -5.13
C LEU A 28 -12.12 -1.49 -5.50
N LEU A 29 -10.86 -1.85 -5.30
CA LEU A 29 -10.37 -3.22 -5.54
C LEU A 29 -10.89 -4.22 -4.50
N THR A 30 -10.99 -3.82 -3.23
CA THR A 30 -11.29 -4.75 -2.13
C THR A 30 -12.76 -4.85 -1.74
N ARG A 31 -13.62 -3.96 -2.26
CA ARG A 31 -15.06 -3.90 -1.92
C ARG A 31 -15.93 -3.97 -3.17
N PRO A 32 -17.16 -4.53 -3.07
CA PRO A 32 -18.14 -4.43 -4.13
C PRO A 32 -18.44 -2.97 -4.49
N ASN A 33 -18.47 -2.67 -5.78
CA ASN A 33 -18.79 -1.34 -6.31
C ASN A 33 -19.31 -1.44 -7.75
N SER A 34 -19.81 -0.33 -8.30
CA SER A 34 -20.31 -0.23 -9.66
C SER A 34 -19.25 0.13 -10.71
N VAL A 35 -18.02 0.46 -10.29
CA VAL A 35 -16.95 0.90 -11.19
C VAL A 35 -16.21 -0.28 -11.79
N LEU A 36 -15.93 -1.31 -10.97
CA LEU A 36 -15.17 -2.48 -11.38
C LEU A 36 -16.03 -3.75 -11.33
N TRP A 37 -16.02 -4.50 -12.41
CA TRP A 37 -16.64 -5.82 -12.45
C TRP A 37 -16.00 -6.78 -11.43
N PRO A 38 -16.77 -7.66 -10.78
CA PRO A 38 -16.23 -8.61 -9.78
C PRO A 38 -15.03 -9.40 -10.27
N LYS A 39 -15.09 -9.93 -11.49
CA LYS A 39 -13.99 -10.69 -12.12
C LYS A 39 -12.72 -9.85 -12.33
N SER A 40 -12.88 -8.56 -12.69
CA SER A 40 -11.73 -7.65 -12.85
C SER A 40 -11.04 -7.40 -11.52
N ARG A 41 -11.81 -7.17 -10.45
CA ARG A 41 -11.27 -6.99 -9.10
C ARG A 41 -10.53 -8.24 -8.61
N GLU A 42 -11.13 -9.41 -8.80
CA GLU A 42 -10.51 -10.69 -8.44
C GLU A 42 -9.19 -10.89 -9.21
N TYR A 43 -9.19 -10.59 -10.49
CA TYR A 43 -7.99 -10.68 -11.32
C TYR A 43 -6.88 -9.74 -10.83
N GLU A 44 -7.19 -8.46 -10.61
CA GLU A 44 -6.23 -7.47 -10.12
C GLU A 44 -5.67 -7.85 -8.73
N LEU A 45 -6.53 -8.21 -7.79
CA LEU A 45 -6.10 -8.69 -6.49
C LEU A 45 -5.23 -9.94 -6.60
N GLY A 46 -5.57 -10.83 -7.54
CA GLY A 46 -4.75 -12.01 -7.85
C GLY A 46 -3.36 -11.66 -8.36
N LEU A 47 -3.23 -10.63 -9.19
CA LEU A 47 -1.91 -10.13 -9.63
C LEU A 47 -1.13 -9.52 -8.46
N MET A 48 -1.77 -8.68 -7.66
CA MET A 48 -1.16 -8.06 -6.48
C MET A 48 -0.71 -9.07 -5.42
N ALA A 49 -1.39 -10.21 -5.30
CA ALA A 49 -0.99 -11.29 -4.40
C ALA A 49 0.22 -12.08 -4.91
N ARG A 50 0.47 -12.10 -6.22
CA ARG A 50 1.53 -12.87 -6.87
C ARG A 50 2.73 -12.02 -7.32
N VAL A 51 2.91 -10.83 -6.78
CA VAL A 51 4.11 -10.02 -7.02
C VAL A 51 5.36 -10.85 -6.72
N ILE A 52 6.33 -10.82 -7.61
CA ILE A 52 7.57 -11.59 -7.49
C ILE A 52 8.33 -11.22 -6.21
N PRO A 53 9.04 -12.17 -5.57
CA PRO A 53 9.68 -11.93 -4.28
C PRO A 53 10.60 -10.71 -4.24
N SER A 54 11.38 -10.49 -5.30
CA SER A 54 12.32 -9.35 -5.39
C SER A 54 11.64 -7.97 -5.41
N GLN A 55 10.33 -7.91 -5.72
CA GLN A 55 9.54 -6.68 -5.75
C GLN A 55 8.45 -6.66 -4.67
N ARG A 56 8.46 -7.61 -3.74
CA ARG A 56 7.47 -7.74 -2.67
C ARG A 56 7.93 -7.06 -1.36
N TRP A 57 8.53 -5.89 -1.48
CA TRP A 57 8.98 -5.06 -0.37
C TRP A 57 7.92 -4.02 0.03
N GLY A 58 8.22 -3.20 1.04
CA GLY A 58 7.40 -2.08 1.47
C GLY A 58 6.26 -2.48 2.40
N THR A 59 5.02 -2.18 2.04
CA THR A 59 3.85 -2.45 2.92
C THR A 59 3.67 -3.89 3.38
N PRO A 60 4.21 -4.96 2.73
CA PRO A 60 4.18 -6.31 3.26
C PRO A 60 5.04 -6.54 4.52
N ALA A 61 6.02 -5.67 4.80
CA ALA A 61 6.95 -5.87 5.91
C ALA A 61 6.23 -5.85 7.26
N GLY A 62 6.34 -6.95 8.00
CA GLY A 62 5.67 -7.12 9.29
C GLY A 62 4.21 -7.57 9.21
N ALA A 63 3.71 -7.94 8.03
CA ALA A 63 2.38 -8.52 7.90
C ALA A 63 2.25 -9.81 8.72
N PRO A 64 1.17 -9.99 9.50
CA PRO A 64 1.00 -11.17 10.33
C PRO A 64 0.79 -12.44 9.51
N ALA A 65 1.13 -13.57 10.09
CA ALA A 65 0.88 -14.88 9.49
C ALA A 65 -0.63 -15.09 9.21
N GLY A 66 -0.95 -15.80 8.13
CA GLY A 66 -2.33 -16.12 7.76
C GLY A 66 -3.08 -14.99 7.03
N VAL A 67 -2.43 -13.85 6.80
CA VAL A 67 -2.98 -12.75 6.01
C VAL A 67 -2.56 -12.89 4.55
N THR A 68 -3.52 -12.76 3.65
CA THR A 68 -3.23 -12.62 2.22
C THR A 68 -2.82 -11.19 1.95
N VAL A 69 -1.64 -11.03 1.37
CA VAL A 69 -1.03 -9.73 1.08
C VAL A 69 -1.17 -9.43 -0.40
N HIS A 70 -1.84 -8.34 -0.72
CA HIS A 70 -1.94 -7.76 -2.04
C HIS A 70 -1.12 -6.48 -2.07
N VAL A 71 -0.05 -6.42 -2.86
CA VAL A 71 0.87 -5.27 -2.87
C VAL A 71 1.06 -4.71 -4.27
N LYS A 72 1.22 -3.39 -4.36
CA LYS A 72 1.70 -2.70 -5.55
C LYS A 72 2.73 -1.65 -5.14
N ASN A 73 3.90 -1.75 -5.72
CA ASN A 73 5.01 -0.83 -5.51
C ASN A 73 5.22 0.06 -6.73
N GLY A 74 5.79 1.23 -6.49
CA GLY A 74 6.26 2.16 -7.50
C GLY A 74 7.56 2.81 -7.05
N TRP A 75 8.52 2.92 -7.95
CA TRP A 75 9.78 3.60 -7.67
C TRP A 75 10.31 4.29 -8.92
N ARG A 76 10.92 5.44 -8.74
CA ARG A 76 11.50 6.23 -9.81
C ARG A 76 12.56 7.18 -9.25
N PRO A 77 13.75 7.27 -9.88
CA PRO A 77 14.69 8.35 -9.57
C PRO A 77 14.19 9.69 -10.14
N ASP A 78 14.50 10.77 -9.44
CA ASP A 78 14.31 12.13 -9.90
C ASP A 78 15.55 12.98 -9.58
N THR A 79 15.55 14.25 -10.01
CA THR A 79 16.66 15.19 -9.75
C THR A 79 16.85 15.49 -8.25
N ALA A 80 15.78 15.48 -7.47
CA ALA A 80 15.82 15.73 -6.03
C ALA A 80 16.08 14.45 -5.20
N GLY A 81 15.83 13.26 -5.76
CA GLY A 81 15.97 12.00 -5.04
C GLY A 81 15.13 10.90 -5.65
N TRP A 82 14.74 9.92 -4.83
CA TRP A 82 13.92 8.81 -5.25
C TRP A 82 12.48 8.95 -4.74
N HIS A 83 11.52 8.77 -5.64
CA HIS A 83 10.14 8.51 -5.26
C HIS A 83 9.99 7.02 -5.01
N ILE A 84 9.60 6.64 -3.79
CA ILE A 84 9.39 5.24 -3.40
C ILE A 84 8.01 5.13 -2.77
N ASN A 85 7.17 4.29 -3.35
CA ASN A 85 5.77 4.16 -2.98
C ASN A 85 5.39 2.68 -2.81
N SER A 86 4.58 2.38 -1.83
CA SER A 86 4.03 1.04 -1.63
C SER A 86 2.60 1.15 -1.09
N ILE A 87 1.69 0.47 -1.75
CA ILE A 87 0.30 0.33 -1.30
C ILE A 87 -0.04 -1.14 -1.15
N GLY A 88 -0.89 -1.47 -0.20
CA GLY A 88 -1.26 -2.86 0.06
C GLY A 88 -2.63 -3.04 0.68
N ALA A 89 -3.26 -4.16 0.33
CA ALA A 89 -4.46 -4.66 0.99
C ALA A 89 -4.13 -5.97 1.70
N PHE A 90 -4.56 -6.08 2.93
CA PHE A 90 -4.29 -7.20 3.83
C PHE A 90 -5.63 -7.83 4.20
N THR A 91 -5.85 -9.07 3.75
CA THR A 91 -7.12 -9.78 3.89
C THR A 91 -6.90 -11.16 4.48
N GLY A 92 -7.88 -11.68 5.22
CA GLY A 92 -7.79 -13.03 5.81
C GLY A 92 -8.52 -13.15 7.12
N THR A 93 -8.10 -14.13 7.93
CA THR A 93 -8.70 -14.41 9.23
C THR A 93 -8.43 -13.25 10.20
N GLY A 94 -9.46 -12.51 10.58
CA GLY A 94 -9.39 -11.45 11.57
C GLY A 94 -9.66 -10.07 11.00
N LYS A 95 -8.62 -9.27 10.81
CA LYS A 95 -8.77 -7.87 10.38
C LYS A 95 -8.43 -7.70 8.90
N ASN A 96 -9.32 -7.01 8.17
CA ASN A 96 -9.04 -6.55 6.82
C ASN A 96 -8.69 -5.07 6.88
N TYR A 97 -7.55 -4.69 6.33
CA TYR A 97 -7.07 -3.30 6.34
C TYR A 97 -6.23 -2.97 5.11
N LEU A 98 -6.03 -1.69 4.91
CA LEU A 98 -5.30 -1.14 3.79
C LEU A 98 -4.17 -0.27 4.32
N ILE A 99 -3.03 -0.26 3.61
CA ILE A 99 -1.90 0.63 3.90
C ILE A 99 -1.50 1.31 2.60
N ALA A 100 -1.25 2.62 2.66
CA ALA A 100 -0.64 3.38 1.58
C ALA A 100 0.45 4.26 2.16
N VAL A 101 1.69 4.08 1.71
CA VAL A 101 2.85 4.88 2.10
C VAL A 101 3.50 5.40 0.83
N LEU A 102 3.56 6.72 0.72
CA LEU A 102 4.19 7.42 -0.39
C LEU A 102 5.34 8.26 0.19
N THR A 103 6.52 8.14 -0.41
CA THR A 103 7.71 8.89 0.02
C THR A 103 8.38 9.55 -1.18
N ASP A 104 8.99 10.69 -0.92
CA ASP A 104 9.62 11.54 -1.93
C ASP A 104 11.00 12.00 -1.47
N ASP A 105 11.83 12.48 -2.39
CA ASP A 105 13.16 13.02 -2.11
C ASP A 105 14.07 12.08 -1.29
N ASN A 106 13.87 10.77 -1.42
CA ASN A 106 14.72 9.80 -0.72
C ASN A 106 16.14 9.85 -1.29
N PRO A 107 17.18 9.82 -0.45
CA PRO A 107 18.58 9.87 -0.91
C PRO A 107 18.99 8.63 -1.72
N SER A 108 18.26 7.52 -1.59
CA SER A 108 18.42 6.31 -2.38
C SER A 108 17.14 5.48 -2.41
N GLU A 109 17.03 4.59 -3.40
CA GLU A 109 15.94 3.60 -3.47
C GLU A 109 15.87 2.77 -2.17
N ARG A 110 17.00 2.29 -1.69
CA ARG A 110 17.06 1.48 -0.47
C ARG A 110 16.57 2.23 0.75
N TYR A 111 16.94 3.50 0.91
CA TYR A 111 16.48 4.33 2.02
C TYR A 111 14.96 4.47 2.04
N GLY A 112 14.35 4.73 0.88
CA GLY A 112 12.89 4.83 0.77
C GLY A 112 12.18 3.52 1.07
N ILE A 113 12.72 2.38 0.59
CA ILE A 113 12.21 1.05 0.91
C ILE A 113 12.25 0.81 2.42
N ASP A 114 13.40 1.02 3.07
CA ASP A 114 13.56 0.82 4.51
C ASP A 114 12.62 1.71 5.33
N THR A 115 12.42 2.95 4.88
CA THR A 115 11.46 3.88 5.51
C THR A 115 10.04 3.34 5.45
N ILE A 116 9.58 2.89 4.29
CA ILE A 116 8.24 2.32 4.12
C ILE A 116 8.07 1.05 4.95
N GLU A 117 9.08 0.17 4.95
CA GLU A 117 9.04 -1.07 5.72
C GLU A 117 8.96 -0.81 7.24
N ALA A 118 9.69 0.18 7.74
CA ALA A 118 9.61 0.59 9.14
C ALA A 118 8.20 1.10 9.51
N VAL A 119 7.63 1.96 8.67
CA VAL A 119 6.24 2.45 8.85
C VAL A 119 5.25 1.29 8.82
N ALA A 120 5.37 0.40 7.83
CA ALA A 120 4.48 -0.75 7.69
C ALA A 120 4.50 -1.67 8.93
N GLN A 121 5.70 -1.97 9.47
CA GLN A 121 5.84 -2.77 10.68
C GLN A 121 5.14 -2.16 11.88
N VAL A 122 5.22 -0.83 12.06
CA VAL A 122 4.50 -0.12 13.13
C VAL A 122 2.99 -0.22 12.95
N VAL A 123 2.50 0.01 11.74
CA VAL A 123 1.07 -0.08 11.42
C VAL A 123 0.54 -1.49 11.63
N HIS A 124 1.25 -2.52 11.11
CA HIS A 124 0.86 -3.92 11.30
C HIS A 124 0.73 -4.30 12.77
N ARG A 125 1.69 -3.88 13.60
CA ARG A 125 1.63 -4.06 15.05
C ARG A 125 0.40 -3.39 15.64
N ALA A 126 0.25 -2.10 15.43
CA ALA A 126 -0.84 -1.32 16.02
C ALA A 126 -2.24 -1.82 15.63
N VAL A 127 -2.41 -2.28 14.38
CA VAL A 127 -3.69 -2.81 13.90
C VAL A 127 -4.00 -4.19 14.48
N ASN A 128 -2.98 -5.01 14.75
CA ASN A 128 -3.14 -6.40 15.17
C ASN A 128 -2.96 -6.63 16.68
N GLU A 129 -2.45 -5.67 17.43
CA GLU A 129 -2.43 -5.74 18.89
C GLU A 129 -3.85 -5.77 19.47
N PRO A 130 -4.11 -6.58 20.52
CA PRO A 130 -5.36 -6.52 21.25
C PRO A 130 -5.53 -5.11 21.83
N ARG A 131 -6.68 -4.47 21.62
CA ARG A 131 -6.97 -3.22 22.33
C ARG A 131 -7.00 -3.52 23.84
N PRO A 132 -6.38 -2.67 24.67
CA PRO A 132 -6.61 -2.73 26.10
C PRO A 132 -8.11 -2.70 26.35
N VAL A 133 -8.63 -3.65 27.11
CA VAL A 133 -10.01 -3.59 27.60
C VAL A 133 -10.03 -2.43 28.58
N GLU A 134 -10.65 -1.31 28.23
CA GLU A 134 -10.96 -0.27 29.20
C GLU A 134 -11.85 -0.92 30.26
N GLY A 135 -11.30 -1.11 31.46
CA GLY A 135 -12.07 -1.55 32.62
C GLY A 135 -13.20 -0.56 32.87
N PRO A 136 -14.33 -1.01 33.47
CA PRO A 136 -15.41 -0.08 33.81
C PRO A 136 -14.83 1.07 34.65
N ALA A 137 -15.12 2.33 34.22
CA ALA A 137 -14.75 3.49 34.98
C ALA A 137 -15.29 3.33 36.42
N ALA A 138 -14.37 3.31 37.37
CA ALA A 138 -14.75 3.28 38.78
C ALA A 138 -15.59 4.51 39.08
N GLY A 139 -16.90 4.31 39.28
CA GLY A 139 -17.87 5.32 39.72
C GLY A 139 -17.71 5.67 41.19
#